data_950020f1b4fedb27f6e60175cd7f3f8d
#
_entry.id   950020f1b4fedb27f6e60175cd7f3f8d
#
_cell.length_a   1.000
_cell.length_b   1.000
_cell.length_c   1.000
_cell.angle_alpha   90.00
_cell.angle_beta   90.00
_cell.angle_gamma   90.00
#
_symmetry.space_group_name_H-M   'P 1'
#
loop_
_entity.id
_entity.type
_entity.pdbx_description
1 polymer ?
#
loop_
_entity_poly.entity_id
_entity_poly.type
_entity_poly.pdbx_seq_one_letter_code
_entity_poly.pdbx_strand_id
1 'polypeptide(L)'
;QQPPLYGDLTVEEYLIHCARLRWVADKDIIPAVDEVLAKCGITHFRKRLIKNLSGGYQQRVGIAQAIVHKPDLVIFDEPTNGLDPNQIMEIRHLIRDIAKDRTVILSTHILTEVQAVCDHILMIEEGKLVFMGTVDEFDNYIIPNSLYVSMIDPPVADELAKIEGVLGVEELGNRNFRIRFTEAQEVIDQIVKLSAANDWRLSEVRVEKSSLDNIFAELSKKAH
;
A
#
# COMPACT_ATOMS: atom_id res chain seq x y z
N GLN A 1 15.40 -1.16 -3.86
CA GLN A 1 15.24 -2.14 -2.76
C GLN A 1 16.06 -1.78 -1.53
N GLN A 2 17.37 -1.90 -1.51
CA GLN A 2 18.18 -1.35 -0.43
C GLN A 2 18.86 -0.05 -0.90
N PRO A 3 18.79 1.06 -0.15
CA PRO A 3 19.44 2.29 -0.57
C PRO A 3 20.95 2.07 -0.66
N PRO A 4 21.63 2.61 -1.71
CA PRO A 4 23.08 2.46 -1.89
C PRO A 4 23.83 3.36 -0.89
N LEU A 5 23.94 2.93 0.36
CA LEU A 5 24.53 3.71 1.44
C LEU A 5 26.02 3.35 1.64
N TYR A 6 26.82 4.34 1.96
CA TYR A 6 28.21 4.12 2.39
C TYR A 6 28.25 3.93 3.91
N GLY A 7 28.24 2.66 4.35
CA GLY A 7 28.11 2.28 5.76
C GLY A 7 29.22 2.81 6.68
N ASP A 8 30.41 3.09 6.15
CA ASP A 8 31.55 3.58 6.88
C ASP A 8 31.60 5.11 7.06
N LEU A 9 30.62 5.82 6.45
CA LEU A 9 30.40 7.24 6.70
C LEU A 9 29.38 7.45 7.81
N THR A 10 29.48 8.58 8.51
CA THR A 10 28.41 9.07 9.36
C THR A 10 27.27 9.58 8.48
N VAL A 11 26.06 9.67 9.06
CA VAL A 11 24.89 10.19 8.34
C VAL A 11 25.16 11.58 7.75
N GLU A 12 25.81 12.46 8.52
CA GLU A 12 26.15 13.82 8.08
C GLU A 12 27.14 13.81 6.91
N GLU A 13 28.26 13.08 7.04
CA GLU A 13 29.26 12.99 5.99
C GLU A 13 28.67 12.47 4.68
N TYR A 14 27.83 11.46 4.76
CA TYR A 14 27.15 10.90 3.60
C TYR A 14 26.20 11.90 2.94
N LEU A 15 25.37 12.60 3.71
CA LEU A 15 24.43 13.59 3.17
C LEU A 15 25.17 14.81 2.58
N ILE A 16 26.25 15.27 3.19
CA ILE A 16 27.13 16.32 2.64
C ILE A 16 27.72 15.86 1.30
N HIS A 17 28.22 14.62 1.24
CA HIS A 17 28.75 14.03 0.01
C HIS A 17 27.67 13.99 -1.09
N CYS A 18 26.47 13.52 -0.78
CA CYS A 18 25.35 13.48 -1.71
C CYS A 18 24.94 14.88 -2.21
N ALA A 19 24.89 15.86 -1.31
CA ALA A 19 24.58 17.25 -1.67
C ALA A 19 25.59 17.82 -2.67
N ARG A 20 26.91 17.58 -2.44
CA ARG A 20 27.97 17.99 -3.37
C ARG A 20 27.86 17.32 -4.73
N LEU A 21 27.61 16.02 -4.77
CA LEU A 21 27.40 15.27 -6.03
C LEU A 21 26.20 15.78 -6.84
N ARG A 22 25.22 16.39 -6.15
CA ARG A 22 24.02 16.97 -6.76
C ARG A 22 24.12 18.49 -6.97
N TRP A 23 25.35 19.05 -6.93
CA TRP A 23 25.65 20.46 -7.23
C TRP A 23 24.94 21.46 -6.32
N VAL A 24 24.62 21.10 -5.07
CA VAL A 24 24.20 22.07 -4.06
C VAL A 24 25.36 23.02 -3.78
N ALA A 25 25.09 24.32 -3.79
CA ALA A 25 26.14 25.33 -3.55
C ALA A 25 26.72 25.17 -2.15
N ASP A 26 28.04 25.31 -1.98
CA ASP A 26 28.75 25.02 -0.71
C ASP A 26 28.14 25.74 0.50
N LYS A 27 27.66 26.98 0.34
CA LYS A 27 27.00 27.77 1.39
C LYS A 27 25.64 27.16 1.82
N ASP A 28 25.00 26.40 0.96
CA ASP A 28 23.64 25.86 1.16
C ASP A 28 23.67 24.38 1.61
N ILE A 29 24.85 23.70 1.58
CA ILE A 29 24.96 22.29 1.90
C ILE A 29 24.53 22.00 3.35
N ILE A 30 25.12 22.71 4.33
CA ILE A 30 24.81 22.49 5.74
C ILE A 30 23.34 22.78 6.05
N PRO A 31 22.75 23.91 5.62
CA PRO A 31 21.31 24.14 5.76
C PRO A 31 20.44 23.04 5.14
N ALA A 32 20.78 22.56 3.94
CA ALA A 32 20.03 21.50 3.28
C ALA A 32 20.14 20.17 4.05
N VAL A 33 21.32 19.84 4.57
CA VAL A 33 21.52 18.64 5.41
C VAL A 33 20.72 18.75 6.71
N ASP A 34 20.73 19.91 7.37
CA ASP A 34 19.96 20.13 8.61
C ASP A 34 18.44 19.95 8.35
N GLU A 35 17.95 20.51 7.26
CA GLU A 35 16.56 20.39 6.85
C GLU A 35 16.13 18.92 6.65
N VAL A 36 16.91 18.14 5.88
CA VAL A 36 16.55 16.74 5.60
C VAL A 36 16.73 15.83 6.80
N LEU A 37 17.70 16.09 7.68
CA LEU A 37 17.85 15.38 8.94
C LEU A 37 16.61 15.55 9.82
N ALA A 38 16.09 16.77 9.91
CA ALA A 38 14.87 17.07 10.66
C ALA A 38 13.65 16.44 9.99
N LYS A 39 13.46 16.63 8.67
CA LYS A 39 12.32 16.11 7.90
C LYS A 39 12.24 14.58 7.96
N CYS A 40 13.39 13.88 7.91
CA CYS A 40 13.44 12.41 7.99
C CYS A 40 13.48 11.87 9.43
N GLY A 41 13.51 12.74 10.46
CA GLY A 41 13.53 12.32 11.87
C GLY A 41 14.81 11.62 12.30
N ILE A 42 15.96 11.95 11.69
CA ILE A 42 17.25 11.30 11.92
C ILE A 42 18.32 12.24 12.49
N THR A 43 17.95 13.41 12.99
CA THR A 43 18.88 14.41 13.53
C THR A 43 19.75 13.86 14.68
N HIS A 44 19.18 13.02 15.52
CA HIS A 44 19.88 12.40 16.66
C HIS A 44 20.92 11.34 16.25
N PHE A 45 20.90 10.90 14.98
CA PHE A 45 21.89 9.98 14.41
C PHE A 45 22.97 10.66 13.56
N ARG A 46 22.96 12.00 13.49
CA ARG A 46 23.84 12.82 12.64
C ARG A 46 25.31 12.35 12.61
N LYS A 47 25.88 12.04 13.77
CA LYS A 47 27.29 11.64 13.98
C LYS A 47 27.48 10.11 13.99
N ARG A 48 26.43 9.33 13.81
CA ARG A 48 26.49 7.87 13.87
C ARG A 48 26.85 7.29 12.51
N LEU A 49 27.69 6.24 12.49
CA LEU A 49 28.00 5.50 11.27
C LEU A 49 26.72 4.82 10.74
N ILE A 50 26.50 4.89 9.44
CA ILE A 50 25.29 4.37 8.78
C ILE A 50 25.13 2.86 9.01
N LYS A 51 26.24 2.09 8.98
CA LYS A 51 26.21 0.63 9.24
C LYS A 51 25.71 0.26 10.64
N ASN A 52 25.72 1.20 11.58
CA ASN A 52 25.28 0.98 12.96
C ASN A 52 23.80 1.42 13.17
N LEU A 53 23.07 1.73 12.10
CA LEU A 53 21.64 2.04 12.13
C LEU A 53 20.81 0.79 11.84
N SER A 54 19.59 0.73 12.39
CA SER A 54 18.61 -0.27 11.98
C SER A 54 18.17 -0.04 10.52
N GLY A 55 17.61 -1.07 9.87
CA GLY A 55 17.13 -1.01 8.48
C GLY A 55 16.21 0.18 8.23
N GLY A 56 15.25 0.45 9.13
CA GLY A 56 14.34 1.58 9.00
C GLY A 56 15.04 2.95 9.05
N TYR A 57 16.07 3.11 9.88
CA TYR A 57 16.85 4.34 9.89
C TYR A 57 17.78 4.45 8.68
N GLN A 58 18.32 3.35 8.17
CA GLN A 58 19.07 3.34 6.91
C GLN A 58 18.15 3.75 5.75
N GLN A 59 16.90 3.27 5.73
CA GLN A 59 15.91 3.68 4.72
C GLN A 59 15.61 5.19 4.79
N ARG A 60 15.49 5.76 6.00
CA ARG A 60 15.31 7.21 6.18
C ARG A 60 16.53 8.02 5.71
N VAL A 61 17.75 7.51 5.88
CA VAL A 61 18.97 8.11 5.30
C VAL A 61 18.92 8.05 3.77
N GLY A 62 18.44 6.93 3.20
CA GLY A 62 18.22 6.77 1.76
C GLY A 62 17.19 7.78 1.20
N ILE A 63 16.10 8.02 1.93
CA ILE A 63 15.12 9.05 1.56
C ILE A 63 15.74 10.45 1.69
N ALA A 64 16.47 10.74 2.79
CA ALA A 64 17.10 12.03 3.01
C ALA A 64 18.09 12.39 1.88
N GLN A 65 18.91 11.46 1.42
CA GLN A 65 19.83 11.69 0.30
C GLN A 65 19.09 11.97 -1.02
N ALA A 66 17.92 11.36 -1.23
CA ALA A 66 17.14 11.57 -2.43
C ALA A 66 16.55 13.00 -2.52
N ILE A 67 16.34 13.66 -1.37
CA ILE A 67 15.68 14.97 -1.30
C ILE A 67 16.60 16.11 -0.90
N VAL A 68 17.88 15.86 -0.51
CA VAL A 68 18.81 16.88 0.00
C VAL A 68 19.08 18.02 -0.97
N HIS A 69 19.03 17.76 -2.27
CA HIS A 69 19.21 18.74 -3.34
C HIS A 69 17.93 19.38 -3.84
N LYS A 70 16.81 19.18 -3.12
CA LYS A 70 15.48 19.75 -3.40
C LYS A 70 14.98 19.50 -4.82
N PRO A 71 14.94 18.26 -5.31
CA PRO A 71 14.44 17.96 -6.66
C PRO A 71 12.94 18.18 -6.77
N ASP A 72 12.45 18.49 -7.98
CA ASP A 72 11.01 18.59 -8.27
C ASP A 72 10.34 17.21 -8.36
N LEU A 73 11.09 16.19 -8.76
CA LEU A 73 10.65 14.80 -8.89
C LEU A 73 11.51 13.86 -8.07
N VAL A 74 10.88 12.98 -7.29
CA VAL A 74 11.54 11.92 -6.53
C VAL A 74 10.93 10.58 -6.89
N ILE A 75 11.78 9.57 -7.08
CA ILE A 75 11.36 8.20 -7.34
C ILE A 75 11.80 7.32 -6.17
N PHE A 76 10.86 6.65 -5.54
CA PHE A 76 11.10 5.67 -4.48
C PHE A 76 10.74 4.27 -4.99
N ASP A 77 11.71 3.38 -4.99
CA ASP A 77 11.53 1.97 -5.36
C ASP A 77 11.47 1.12 -4.10
N GLU A 78 10.29 0.51 -3.84
CA GLU A 78 10.01 -0.35 -2.69
C GLU A 78 10.49 0.24 -1.34
N PRO A 79 10.11 1.48 -0.95
CA PRO A 79 10.72 2.19 0.18
C PRO A 79 10.38 1.59 1.54
N THR A 80 9.43 0.69 1.62
CA THR A 80 8.97 0.06 2.88
C THR A 80 9.38 -1.40 3.00
N ASN A 81 10.07 -1.94 2.00
CA ASN A 81 10.47 -3.34 1.97
C ASN A 81 11.38 -3.70 3.15
N GLY A 82 11.02 -4.79 3.87
CA GLY A 82 11.80 -5.29 5.02
C GLY A 82 11.66 -4.47 6.31
N LEU A 83 10.67 -3.57 6.38
CA LEU A 83 10.37 -2.77 7.56
C LEU A 83 9.24 -3.39 8.40
N ASP A 84 9.26 -3.12 9.70
CA ASP A 84 8.14 -3.48 10.57
C ASP A 84 6.92 -2.54 10.37
N PRO A 85 5.70 -2.93 10.81
CA PRO A 85 4.48 -2.16 10.58
C PRO A 85 4.53 -0.70 11.07
N ASN A 86 5.20 -0.43 12.18
CA ASN A 86 5.33 0.93 12.71
C ASN A 86 6.24 1.78 11.81
N GLN A 87 7.37 1.22 11.39
CA GLN A 87 8.29 1.88 10.46
C GLN A 87 7.63 2.14 9.10
N ILE A 88 6.82 1.20 8.60
CA ILE A 88 6.03 1.40 7.37
C ILE A 88 5.13 2.62 7.49
N MET A 89 4.39 2.76 8.59
CA MET A 89 3.52 3.92 8.81
C MET A 89 4.31 5.23 8.83
N GLU A 90 5.47 5.24 9.49
CA GLU A 90 6.33 6.41 9.56
C GLU A 90 6.90 6.81 8.19
N ILE A 91 7.31 5.83 7.36
CA ILE A 91 7.78 6.08 5.98
C ILE A 91 6.63 6.59 5.10
N ARG A 92 5.42 6.04 5.21
CA ARG A 92 4.23 6.54 4.51
C ARG A 92 3.95 8.00 4.84
N HIS A 93 4.00 8.37 6.11
CA HIS A 93 3.85 9.77 6.52
C HIS A 93 4.94 10.67 5.92
N LEU A 94 6.20 10.22 5.97
CA LEU A 94 7.32 10.95 5.39
C LEU A 94 7.15 11.16 3.87
N ILE A 95 6.73 10.12 3.13
CA ILE A 95 6.48 10.21 1.68
C ILE A 95 5.35 11.22 1.39
N ARG A 96 4.26 11.18 2.13
CA ARG A 96 3.16 12.15 2.01
C ARG A 96 3.63 13.59 2.28
N ASP A 97 4.48 13.78 3.29
CA ASP A 97 5.04 15.10 3.59
C ASP A 97 5.99 15.61 2.49
N ILE A 98 6.71 14.71 1.82
CA ILE A 98 7.54 15.04 0.67
C ILE A 98 6.65 15.40 -0.54
N ALA A 99 5.55 14.69 -0.73
CA ALA A 99 4.64 14.88 -1.86
C ALA A 99 3.84 16.20 -1.81
N LYS A 100 3.77 16.88 -0.66
CA LYS A 100 3.14 18.22 -0.55
C LYS A 100 3.81 19.27 -1.42
N ASP A 101 5.13 19.15 -1.60
CA ASP A 101 5.95 20.17 -2.26
C ASP A 101 6.58 19.66 -3.58
N ARG A 102 6.41 18.38 -3.91
CA ARG A 102 7.13 17.69 -5.00
C ARG A 102 6.31 16.59 -5.63
N THR A 103 6.64 16.26 -6.88
CA THR A 103 6.11 15.06 -7.49
C THR A 103 6.85 13.83 -6.96
N VAL A 104 6.11 12.82 -6.53
CA VAL A 104 6.67 11.55 -6.06
C VAL A 104 6.15 10.41 -6.93
N ILE A 105 7.06 9.60 -7.44
CA ILE A 105 6.73 8.30 -8.05
C ILE A 105 7.11 7.22 -7.05
N LEU A 106 6.15 6.39 -6.70
CA LEU A 106 6.33 5.25 -5.81
C LEU A 106 6.18 3.95 -6.61
N SER A 107 7.21 3.12 -6.64
CA SER A 107 7.15 1.75 -7.12
C SER A 107 6.91 0.83 -5.93
N THR A 108 5.85 0.04 -5.96
CA THR A 108 5.54 -0.96 -4.93
C THR A 108 4.62 -2.04 -5.48
N HIS A 109 4.69 -3.23 -4.90
CA HIS A 109 3.76 -4.33 -5.16
C HIS A 109 2.69 -4.46 -4.06
N ILE A 110 2.65 -3.55 -3.10
CA ILE A 110 1.76 -3.58 -1.93
C ILE A 110 0.63 -2.57 -2.11
N LEU A 111 -0.60 -3.05 -2.42
CA LEU A 111 -1.77 -2.18 -2.66
C LEU A 111 -2.09 -1.26 -1.49
N THR A 112 -2.01 -1.78 -0.25
CA THR A 112 -2.29 -0.95 0.92
C THR A 112 -1.34 0.24 1.08
N GLU A 113 -0.18 0.22 0.43
CA GLU A 113 0.71 1.36 0.33
C GLU A 113 0.21 2.34 -0.71
N VAL A 114 -0.15 1.84 -1.89
CA VAL A 114 -0.69 2.66 -2.97
C VAL A 114 -1.92 3.42 -2.46
N GLN A 115 -2.90 2.72 -1.90
CA GLN A 115 -4.13 3.32 -1.35
C GLN A 115 -3.85 4.30 -0.20
N ALA A 116 -2.77 4.07 0.57
CA ALA A 116 -2.41 4.93 1.68
C ALA A 116 -1.69 6.22 1.27
N VAL A 117 -0.98 6.25 0.15
CA VAL A 117 0.00 7.31 -0.15
C VAL A 117 -0.19 7.96 -1.52
N CYS A 118 -0.72 7.24 -2.51
CA CYS A 118 -0.82 7.69 -3.89
C CYS A 118 -2.18 8.32 -4.22
N ASP A 119 -2.19 9.25 -5.18
CA ASP A 119 -3.41 9.83 -5.77
C ASP A 119 -3.75 9.12 -7.08
N HIS A 120 -2.73 8.66 -7.82
CA HIS A 120 -2.84 8.01 -9.14
C HIS A 120 -2.06 6.71 -9.17
N ILE A 121 -2.53 5.79 -9.99
CA ILE A 121 -1.95 4.47 -10.22
C ILE A 121 -1.59 4.32 -11.70
N LEU A 122 -0.40 3.80 -11.94
CA LEU A 122 0.05 3.28 -13.21
C LEU A 122 0.39 1.81 -12.99
N MET A 123 -0.35 0.89 -13.63
CA MET A 123 -0.07 -0.54 -13.52
C MET A 123 0.57 -1.05 -14.79
N ILE A 124 1.71 -1.71 -14.64
CA ILE A 124 2.50 -2.26 -15.75
C ILE A 124 2.58 -3.78 -15.59
N GLU A 125 2.27 -4.49 -16.66
CA GLU A 125 2.40 -5.95 -16.75
C GLU A 125 3.10 -6.32 -18.08
N GLU A 126 4.08 -7.19 -18.02
CA GLU A 126 4.87 -7.61 -19.18
C GLU A 126 5.39 -6.44 -20.05
N GLY A 127 5.71 -5.32 -19.40
CA GLY A 127 6.20 -4.11 -20.07
C GLY A 127 5.11 -3.27 -20.76
N LYS A 128 3.83 -3.62 -20.61
CA LYS A 128 2.69 -2.86 -21.13
C LYS A 128 1.95 -2.15 -20.00
N LEU A 129 1.46 -0.94 -20.27
CA LEU A 129 0.58 -0.22 -19.36
C LEU A 129 -0.83 -0.85 -19.44
N VAL A 130 -1.30 -1.46 -18.36
CA VAL A 130 -2.60 -2.15 -18.30
C VAL A 130 -3.67 -1.35 -17.57
N PHE A 131 -3.27 -0.39 -16.73
CA PHE A 131 -4.18 0.56 -16.07
C PHE A 131 -3.48 1.89 -15.83
N MET A 132 -4.24 2.98 -15.96
CA MET A 132 -3.86 4.34 -15.57
C MET A 132 -5.10 5.08 -15.10
N GLY A 133 -5.08 5.57 -13.86
CA GLY A 133 -6.22 6.29 -13.27
C GLY A 133 -5.95 6.72 -11.84
N THR A 134 -6.97 7.20 -11.16
CA THR A 134 -6.95 7.51 -9.73
C THR A 134 -7.05 6.24 -8.89
N VAL A 135 -6.73 6.35 -7.59
CA VAL A 135 -6.93 5.25 -6.64
C VAL A 135 -8.41 4.87 -6.56
N ASP A 136 -9.31 5.85 -6.57
CA ASP A 136 -10.77 5.60 -6.53
C ASP A 136 -11.26 4.88 -7.79
N GLU A 137 -10.76 5.26 -8.98
CA GLU A 137 -11.07 4.56 -10.24
C GLU A 137 -10.56 3.13 -10.22
N PHE A 138 -9.39 2.90 -9.64
CA PHE A 138 -8.81 1.57 -9.50
C PHE A 138 -9.61 0.71 -8.51
N ASP A 139 -9.97 1.24 -7.35
CA ASP A 139 -10.78 0.54 -6.34
C ASP A 139 -12.18 0.17 -6.86
N ASN A 140 -12.70 0.95 -7.80
CA ASN A 140 -13.97 0.72 -8.46
C ASN A 140 -13.86 -0.02 -9.80
N TYR A 141 -12.64 -0.37 -10.24
CA TYR A 141 -12.41 -1.00 -11.55
C TYR A 141 -13.09 -2.36 -11.68
N ILE A 142 -13.14 -3.12 -10.59
CA ILE A 142 -13.90 -4.36 -10.52
C ILE A 142 -15.07 -4.14 -9.55
N ILE A 143 -16.29 -4.25 -10.07
CA ILE A 143 -17.49 -4.27 -9.24
C ILE A 143 -17.35 -5.45 -8.27
N PRO A 144 -17.45 -5.23 -6.95
CA PRO A 144 -17.43 -6.32 -5.99
C PRO A 144 -18.48 -7.36 -6.34
N ASN A 145 -18.11 -8.61 -6.41
CA ASN A 145 -19.00 -9.70 -6.75
C ASN A 145 -19.06 -10.78 -5.67
N SER A 146 -18.52 -10.51 -4.50
CA SER A 146 -18.53 -11.42 -3.36
C SER A 146 -18.88 -10.73 -2.05
N LEU A 147 -19.58 -11.45 -1.18
CA LEU A 147 -19.86 -11.12 0.20
C LEU A 147 -19.03 -12.03 1.10
N TYR A 148 -18.42 -11.45 2.13
CA TYR A 148 -17.99 -12.19 3.29
C TYR A 148 -19.14 -12.28 4.27
N VAL A 149 -19.44 -13.51 4.72
CA VAL A 149 -20.52 -13.79 5.66
C VAL A 149 -19.99 -14.67 6.78
N SER A 150 -20.21 -14.24 8.03
CA SER A 150 -19.90 -14.99 9.24
C SER A 150 -21.16 -15.27 10.04
N MET A 151 -21.35 -16.51 10.48
CA MET A 151 -22.52 -16.95 11.25
C MET A 151 -22.09 -17.79 12.42
N ILE A 152 -22.86 -17.76 13.51
CA ILE A 152 -22.57 -18.56 14.70
C ILE A 152 -23.05 -20.01 14.49
N ASP A 153 -24.25 -20.20 13.92
CA ASP A 153 -24.84 -21.50 13.58
C ASP A 153 -25.18 -21.53 12.09
N PRO A 154 -24.16 -21.69 11.24
CA PRO A 154 -24.37 -21.59 9.78
C PRO A 154 -25.14 -22.80 9.24
N PRO A 155 -25.93 -22.62 8.17
CA PRO A 155 -26.47 -23.72 7.39
C PRO A 155 -25.34 -24.43 6.61
N VAL A 156 -25.68 -25.49 5.92
CA VAL A 156 -24.79 -26.09 4.92
C VAL A 156 -24.66 -25.18 3.71
N ALA A 157 -23.49 -25.18 3.05
CA ALA A 157 -23.22 -24.31 1.90
C ALA A 157 -24.27 -24.42 0.79
N ASP A 158 -24.84 -25.62 0.59
CA ASP A 158 -25.90 -25.89 -0.40
C ASP A 158 -27.20 -25.10 -0.12
N GLU A 159 -27.50 -24.76 1.11
CA GLU A 159 -28.66 -23.91 1.45
C GLU A 159 -28.40 -22.45 1.08
N LEU A 160 -27.20 -21.95 1.34
CA LEU A 160 -26.80 -20.62 0.91
C LEU A 160 -26.74 -20.49 -0.61
N ALA A 161 -26.36 -21.56 -1.31
CA ALA A 161 -26.31 -21.59 -2.77
C ALA A 161 -27.70 -21.53 -3.44
N LYS A 162 -28.78 -21.84 -2.70
CA LYS A 162 -30.17 -21.76 -3.21
C LYS A 162 -30.77 -20.36 -3.11
N ILE A 163 -30.09 -19.43 -2.45
CA ILE A 163 -30.58 -18.04 -2.33
C ILE A 163 -30.54 -17.40 -3.70
N GLU A 164 -31.63 -16.74 -4.08
CA GLU A 164 -31.76 -16.05 -5.37
C GLU A 164 -30.69 -14.97 -5.51
N GLY A 165 -29.99 -14.92 -6.64
CA GLY A 165 -28.87 -14.01 -6.89
C GLY A 165 -27.52 -14.52 -6.44
N VAL A 166 -27.44 -15.68 -5.76
CA VAL A 166 -26.17 -16.33 -5.40
C VAL A 166 -25.65 -17.11 -6.61
N LEU A 167 -24.41 -16.83 -7.00
CA LEU A 167 -23.70 -17.49 -8.10
C LEU A 167 -22.76 -18.62 -7.63
N GLY A 168 -22.45 -18.65 -6.35
CA GLY A 168 -21.59 -19.67 -5.76
C GLY A 168 -21.24 -19.35 -4.32
N VAL A 169 -20.94 -20.39 -3.55
CA VAL A 169 -20.58 -20.34 -2.13
C VAL A 169 -19.27 -21.07 -1.94
N GLU A 170 -18.33 -20.44 -1.27
CA GLU A 170 -17.02 -20.99 -0.86
C GLU A 170 -16.95 -20.97 0.67
N GLU A 171 -16.68 -22.13 1.29
CA GLU A 171 -16.45 -22.20 2.74
C GLU A 171 -15.00 -21.79 3.06
N LEU A 172 -14.83 -20.74 3.88
CA LEU A 172 -13.53 -20.23 4.30
C LEU A 172 -13.03 -20.88 5.61
N GLY A 173 -13.83 -21.81 6.17
CA GLY A 173 -13.59 -22.37 7.50
C GLY A 173 -14.06 -21.45 8.64
N ASN A 174 -14.05 -21.97 9.88
CA ASN A 174 -14.49 -21.23 11.06
C ASN A 174 -15.88 -20.59 10.96
N ARG A 175 -16.82 -21.24 10.25
CA ARG A 175 -18.19 -20.75 10.05
C ARG A 175 -18.28 -19.47 9.21
N ASN A 176 -17.34 -19.26 8.33
CA ASN A 176 -17.25 -18.13 7.41
C ASN A 176 -17.42 -18.62 5.98
N PHE A 177 -18.09 -17.78 5.18
CA PHE A 177 -18.41 -18.08 3.78
C PHE A 177 -18.05 -16.88 2.92
N ARG A 178 -17.62 -17.17 1.69
CA ARG A 178 -17.56 -16.22 0.60
C ARG A 178 -18.66 -16.54 -0.38
N ILE A 179 -19.58 -15.60 -0.60
CA ILE A 179 -20.75 -15.78 -1.46
C ILE A 179 -20.63 -14.87 -2.67
N ARG A 180 -20.53 -15.43 -3.87
CA ARG A 180 -20.57 -14.66 -5.12
C ARG A 180 -22.01 -14.36 -5.48
N PHE A 181 -22.28 -13.15 -5.95
CA PHE A 181 -23.62 -12.62 -6.19
C PHE A 181 -23.72 -11.92 -7.55
N THR A 182 -24.98 -11.72 -7.99
CA THR A 182 -25.34 -10.85 -9.11
C THR A 182 -25.59 -9.42 -8.66
N GLU A 183 -26.38 -9.24 -7.58
CA GLU A 183 -26.74 -7.94 -7.01
C GLU A 183 -26.57 -7.98 -5.49
N ALA A 184 -25.67 -7.15 -4.96
CA ALA A 184 -25.25 -7.22 -3.55
C ALA A 184 -26.41 -7.00 -2.57
N GLN A 185 -27.20 -5.95 -2.78
CA GLN A 185 -28.23 -5.55 -1.83
C GLN A 185 -29.32 -6.61 -1.69
N GLU A 186 -29.74 -7.18 -2.81
CA GLU A 186 -30.79 -8.22 -2.83
C GLU A 186 -30.34 -9.47 -2.05
N VAL A 187 -29.11 -9.92 -2.29
CA VAL A 187 -28.56 -11.12 -1.62
C VAL A 187 -28.32 -10.84 -0.12
N ILE A 188 -27.84 -9.66 0.25
CA ILE A 188 -27.69 -9.27 1.66
C ILE A 188 -29.03 -9.30 2.38
N ASP A 189 -30.06 -8.69 1.81
CA ASP A 189 -31.40 -8.65 2.40
C ASP A 189 -31.99 -10.05 2.60
N GLN A 190 -31.78 -10.96 1.64
CA GLN A 190 -32.21 -12.35 1.76
C GLN A 190 -31.43 -13.12 2.85
N ILE A 191 -30.11 -12.98 2.89
CA ILE A 191 -29.27 -13.61 3.93
C ILE A 191 -29.71 -13.14 5.31
N VAL A 192 -29.94 -11.84 5.52
CA VAL A 192 -30.40 -11.29 6.80
C VAL A 192 -31.76 -11.86 7.18
N LYS A 193 -32.73 -11.89 6.26
CA LYS A 193 -34.05 -12.45 6.50
C LYS A 193 -34.04 -13.93 6.85
N LEU A 194 -33.30 -14.73 6.05
CA LEU A 194 -33.18 -16.17 6.27
C LEU A 194 -32.41 -16.50 7.56
N SER A 195 -31.39 -15.73 7.88
CA SER A 195 -30.64 -15.89 9.12
C SER A 195 -31.53 -15.66 10.36
N ALA A 196 -32.41 -14.66 10.31
CA ALA A 196 -33.36 -14.39 11.38
C ALA A 196 -34.46 -15.47 11.47
N ALA A 197 -34.91 -16.01 10.33
CA ALA A 197 -35.96 -17.01 10.29
C ALA A 197 -35.49 -18.42 10.72
N ASN A 198 -34.22 -18.74 10.51
CA ASN A 198 -33.64 -20.07 10.76
C ASN A 198 -32.63 -20.09 11.90
N ASP A 199 -32.52 -19.03 12.70
CA ASP A 199 -31.61 -18.93 13.82
C ASP A 199 -30.12 -19.17 13.47
N TRP A 200 -29.68 -18.77 12.26
CA TRP A 200 -28.27 -18.91 11.83
C TRP A 200 -27.33 -17.98 12.58
N ARG A 201 -27.88 -16.99 13.29
CA ARG A 201 -27.15 -16.01 14.10
C ARG A 201 -26.02 -15.32 13.30
N LEU A 202 -26.41 -14.54 12.29
CA LEU A 202 -25.49 -13.74 11.49
C LEU A 202 -24.65 -12.82 12.37
N SER A 203 -23.32 -12.93 12.28
CA SER A 203 -22.36 -12.10 13.03
C SER A 203 -21.84 -10.95 12.20
N GLU A 204 -21.58 -11.20 10.90
CA GLU A 204 -21.02 -10.24 9.98
C GLU A 204 -21.48 -10.52 8.56
N VAL A 205 -21.83 -9.47 7.84
CA VAL A 205 -21.97 -9.48 6.39
C VAL A 205 -21.37 -8.22 5.83
N ARG A 206 -20.47 -8.37 4.87
CA ARG A 206 -19.82 -7.24 4.18
C ARG A 206 -19.52 -7.58 2.75
N VAL A 207 -19.63 -6.57 1.89
CA VAL A 207 -19.16 -6.70 0.51
C VAL A 207 -17.63 -6.78 0.54
N GLU A 208 -17.07 -7.82 -0.04
CA GLU A 208 -15.62 -7.93 -0.19
C GLU A 208 -15.18 -7.04 -1.35
N LYS A 209 -14.28 -6.11 -1.07
CA LYS A 209 -13.57 -5.41 -2.13
C LYS A 209 -12.71 -6.41 -2.90
N SER A 210 -12.66 -6.25 -4.21
CA SER A 210 -11.80 -7.10 -5.04
C SER A 210 -10.36 -7.04 -4.55
N SER A 211 -9.72 -8.21 -4.39
CA SER A 211 -8.30 -8.26 -4.05
C SER A 211 -7.47 -7.77 -5.25
N LEU A 212 -6.25 -7.30 -4.97
CA LEU A 212 -5.29 -6.97 -6.03
C LEU A 212 -5.11 -8.10 -7.03
N ASP A 213 -4.99 -9.33 -6.51
CA ASP A 213 -4.81 -10.51 -7.35
C ASP A 213 -5.98 -10.68 -8.33
N ASN A 214 -7.21 -10.38 -7.90
CA ASN A 214 -8.39 -10.41 -8.76
C ASN A 214 -8.35 -9.27 -9.79
N ILE A 215 -7.97 -8.05 -9.37
CA ILE A 215 -7.83 -6.91 -10.29
C ILE A 215 -6.72 -7.19 -11.31
N PHE A 216 -5.58 -7.69 -10.86
CA PHE A 216 -4.49 -8.11 -11.74
C PHE A 216 -4.95 -9.18 -12.74
N ALA A 217 -5.58 -10.26 -12.25
CA ALA A 217 -6.06 -11.35 -13.10
C ALA A 217 -7.08 -10.90 -14.16
N GLU A 218 -7.93 -9.93 -13.85
CA GLU A 218 -8.89 -9.36 -14.79
C GLU A 218 -8.23 -8.43 -15.81
N LEU A 219 -7.29 -7.58 -15.37
CA LEU A 219 -6.54 -6.69 -16.25
C LEU A 219 -5.66 -7.48 -17.22
N SER A 220 -4.98 -8.53 -16.73
CA SER A 220 -4.17 -9.44 -17.55
C SER A 220 -5.01 -10.14 -18.62
N LYS A 221 -6.23 -10.61 -18.29
CA LYS A 221 -7.14 -11.23 -19.26
C LYS A 221 -7.60 -10.28 -20.36
N LYS A 222 -7.71 -8.98 -20.08
CA LYS A 222 -8.10 -7.96 -21.07
C LYS A 222 -6.95 -7.48 -21.95
N ALA A 223 -5.70 -7.70 -21.51
CA ALA A 223 -4.51 -7.31 -22.25
C ALA A 223 -4.06 -8.34 -23.31
N HIS A 224 -4.63 -9.55 -23.27
CA HIS A 224 -4.48 -10.64 -24.24
C HIS A 224 -5.74 -10.81 -25.08
#